data_09c99e6232b348a7dacff703dc368555
#
_entry.id   09c99e6232b348a7dacff703dc368555
#
_cell.length_a   1.000
_cell.length_b   1.000
_cell.length_c   1.000
_cell.angle_alpha   90.00
_cell.angle_beta   90.00
_cell.angle_gamma   90.00
#
_symmetry.space_group_name_H-M   'P 1'
#
loop_
_entity.id
_entity.type
_entity.pdbx_description
1 polymer ?
#
loop_
_entity_poly.entity_id
_entity_poly.type
_entity_poly.pdbx_seq_one_letter_code
_entity_poly.pdbx_strand_id
1 'polypeptide(L)'
;MLGEGFKRETIDAAAESFGMPMGPIELADTVGLDICLHVAEMLKKSLDRPMPDVSQALRTRVEVGDLGRKTGRGFYEWKHGEAVKDRDAPKSSKEMTDRLILPMLDVCVGCLREGIVADEDTVDGAMVFATGFAPFRGGPMHYARARGADNVRAALDQLAQRYGERFRPDPGWEQLA
;
A
#
# COMPACT_ATOMS: atom_id res chain seq x y z
N MET A 1 -1.35 -9.51 5.03
CA MET A 1 -0.01 -10.15 4.92
C MET A 1 0.62 -10.42 6.29
N LEU A 2 0.81 -9.45 7.19
CA LEU A 2 1.33 -9.74 8.55
C LEU A 2 0.50 -10.80 9.28
N GLY A 3 -0.82 -10.69 9.27
CA GLY A 3 -1.73 -11.69 9.86
C GLY A 3 -1.72 -13.07 9.16
N GLU A 4 -1.12 -13.16 7.98
CA GLU A 4 -0.92 -14.41 7.22
C GLU A 4 0.46 -15.02 7.49
N GLY A 5 1.26 -14.44 8.40
CA GLY A 5 2.56 -14.95 8.80
C GLY A 5 3.74 -14.51 7.93
N PHE A 6 3.55 -13.58 6.96
CA PHE A 6 4.68 -13.03 6.22
C PHE A 6 5.54 -12.13 7.11
N LYS A 7 6.87 -12.24 6.97
CA LYS A 7 7.80 -11.35 7.65
C LYS A 7 7.64 -9.90 7.15
N ARG A 8 7.75 -8.94 8.05
CA ARG A 8 7.68 -7.51 7.74
C ARG A 8 8.72 -7.09 6.70
N GLU A 9 9.94 -7.61 6.81
CA GLU A 9 11.02 -7.35 5.87
C GLU A 9 10.68 -7.83 4.44
N THR A 10 10.02 -8.96 4.32
CA THR A 10 9.57 -9.50 3.02
C THR A 10 8.46 -8.64 2.40
N ILE A 11 7.56 -8.12 3.25
CA ILE A 11 6.48 -7.21 2.80
C ILE A 11 7.11 -5.89 2.33
N ASP A 12 8.03 -5.32 3.09
CA ASP A 12 8.71 -4.08 2.72
C ASP A 12 9.54 -4.24 1.45
N ALA A 13 10.29 -5.34 1.34
CA ALA A 13 11.05 -5.65 0.14
C ALA A 13 10.18 -5.79 -1.12
N ALA A 14 8.91 -6.19 -1.00
CA ALA A 14 7.99 -6.24 -2.13
C ALA A 14 7.69 -4.84 -2.71
N ALA A 15 7.51 -3.84 -1.87
CA ALA A 15 7.32 -2.46 -2.29
C ALA A 15 8.62 -1.81 -2.77
N GLU A 16 9.73 -2.02 -2.05
CA GLU A 16 11.04 -1.48 -2.40
C GLU A 16 11.53 -2.04 -3.75
N SER A 17 11.33 -3.34 -4.03
CA SER A 17 11.67 -3.95 -5.31
C SER A 17 10.82 -3.44 -6.47
N PHE A 18 9.63 -2.95 -6.21
CA PHE A 18 8.81 -2.23 -7.18
C PHE A 18 9.37 -0.84 -7.50
N GLY A 19 10.10 -0.24 -6.56
CA GLY A 19 10.72 1.08 -6.69
C GLY A 19 10.14 2.13 -5.73
N MET A 20 9.33 1.70 -4.75
CA MET A 20 8.95 2.61 -3.66
C MET A 20 10.17 2.94 -2.81
N PRO A 21 10.28 4.18 -2.30
CA PRO A 21 11.45 4.62 -1.53
C PRO A 21 11.59 3.90 -0.18
N MET A 22 10.49 3.33 0.32
CA MET A 22 10.40 2.67 1.61
C MET A 22 9.26 1.65 1.58
N GLY A 23 9.40 0.57 2.34
CA GLY A 23 8.32 -0.41 2.51
C GLY A 23 7.19 0.10 3.42
N PRO A 24 5.98 -0.46 3.30
CA PRO A 24 4.80 0.04 4.01
C PRO A 24 4.89 -0.15 5.54
N ILE A 25 5.61 -1.15 6.02
CA ILE A 25 5.75 -1.42 7.46
C ILE A 25 6.74 -0.43 8.09
N GLU A 26 7.87 -0.18 7.42
CA GLU A 26 8.83 0.83 7.85
C GLU A 26 8.23 2.24 7.77
N LEU A 27 7.43 2.51 6.72
CA LEU A 27 6.72 3.78 6.59
C LEU A 27 5.74 3.99 7.75
N ALA A 28 4.96 2.97 8.12
CA ALA A 28 4.04 3.06 9.25
C ALA A 28 4.76 3.38 10.57
N ASP A 29 5.89 2.72 10.84
CA ASP A 29 6.73 3.02 12.00
C ASP A 29 7.32 4.44 11.96
N THR A 30 7.66 4.95 10.77
CA THR A 30 8.21 6.29 10.57
C THR A 30 7.17 7.37 10.82
N VAL A 31 5.95 7.19 10.33
CA VAL A 31 4.80 8.09 10.54
C VAL A 31 4.35 8.05 12.01
N GLY A 32 4.35 6.88 12.60
CA GLY A 32 3.86 6.60 13.95
C GLY A 32 2.59 5.75 13.92
N LEU A 33 2.64 4.62 14.64
CA LEU A 33 1.57 3.61 14.60
C LEU A 33 0.24 4.11 15.19
N ASP A 34 0.30 5.04 16.16
CA ASP A 34 -0.87 5.74 16.72
C ASP A 34 -1.56 6.62 15.65
N ILE A 35 -0.78 7.35 14.86
CA ILE A 35 -1.30 8.14 13.74
C ILE A 35 -1.93 7.21 12.68
N CYS A 36 -1.23 6.13 12.32
CA CYS A 36 -1.74 5.14 11.37
C CYS A 36 -3.07 4.53 11.84
N LEU A 37 -3.18 4.18 13.13
CA LEU A 37 -4.40 3.65 13.72
C LEU A 37 -5.54 4.66 13.63
N HIS A 38 -5.30 5.90 14.08
CA HIS A 38 -6.30 6.96 14.04
C HIS A 38 -6.80 7.26 12.63
N VAL A 39 -5.89 7.39 11.65
CA VAL A 39 -6.25 7.61 10.25
C VAL A 39 -7.05 6.45 9.68
N ALA A 40 -6.65 5.21 9.93
CA ALA A 40 -7.37 4.03 9.46
C ALA A 40 -8.80 3.96 10.01
N GLU A 41 -8.99 4.27 11.29
CA GLU A 41 -10.32 4.32 11.93
C GLU A 41 -11.17 5.48 11.39
N MET A 42 -10.56 6.64 11.15
CA MET A 42 -11.23 7.79 10.54
C MET A 42 -11.70 7.47 9.12
N LEU A 43 -10.81 6.93 8.28
CA LEU A 43 -11.15 6.56 6.91
C LEU A 43 -12.26 5.51 6.85
N LYS A 44 -12.22 4.51 7.75
CA LYS A 44 -13.27 3.48 7.84
C LYS A 44 -14.64 4.07 8.16
N LYS A 45 -14.71 5.17 8.91
CA LYS A 45 -15.95 5.87 9.26
C LYS A 45 -16.44 6.83 8.17
N SER A 46 -15.50 7.41 7.41
CA SER A 46 -15.78 8.52 6.50
C SER A 46 -15.97 8.08 5.05
N LEU A 47 -15.36 6.95 4.65
CA LEU A 47 -15.45 6.43 3.29
C LEU A 47 -16.62 5.43 3.17
N ASP A 48 -17.50 5.69 2.21
CA ASP A 48 -18.60 4.77 1.86
C ASP A 48 -18.10 3.67 0.91
N ARG A 49 -17.11 2.92 1.39
CA ARG A 49 -16.56 1.75 0.68
C ARG A 49 -16.06 0.70 1.67
N PRO A 50 -16.06 -0.59 1.26
CA PRO A 50 -15.53 -1.65 2.10
C PRO A 50 -14.04 -1.40 2.45
N MET A 51 -13.78 -1.18 3.74
CA MET A 51 -12.42 -1.03 4.26
C MET A 51 -12.07 -2.25 5.12
N PRO A 52 -10.86 -2.80 5.00
CA PRO A 52 -10.44 -3.90 5.87
C PRO A 52 -10.40 -3.43 7.32
N ASP A 53 -10.63 -4.37 8.23
CA ASP A 53 -10.44 -4.09 9.64
C ASP A 53 -8.97 -3.76 9.95
N VAL A 54 -8.80 -2.81 10.86
CA VAL A 54 -7.45 -2.46 11.33
C VAL A 54 -6.83 -3.70 11.99
N SER A 55 -5.63 -4.01 11.54
CA SER A 55 -4.87 -5.16 12.03
C SER A 55 -4.76 -5.17 13.56
N GLN A 56 -5.04 -6.31 14.17
CA GLN A 56 -4.83 -6.51 15.60
C GLN A 56 -3.37 -6.26 15.99
N ALA A 57 -2.43 -6.62 15.11
CA ALA A 57 -1.00 -6.35 15.33
C ALA A 57 -0.68 -4.86 15.48
N LEU A 58 -1.40 -3.98 14.76
CA LEU A 58 -1.26 -2.53 14.90
C LEU A 58 -1.85 -2.05 16.24
N ARG A 59 -3.06 -2.51 16.59
CA ARG A 59 -3.72 -2.14 17.84
C ARG A 59 -2.88 -2.52 19.05
N THR A 60 -2.41 -3.76 19.10
CA THR A 60 -1.58 -4.25 20.21
C THR A 60 -0.31 -3.42 20.38
N ARG A 61 0.35 -2.99 19.30
CA ARG A 61 1.55 -2.15 19.40
C ARG A 61 1.23 -0.77 19.99
N VAL A 62 0.14 -0.15 19.55
CA VAL A 62 -0.29 1.14 20.07
C VAL A 62 -0.66 1.03 21.55
N GLU A 63 -1.36 -0.03 21.95
CA GLU A 63 -1.75 -0.30 23.36
C GLU A 63 -0.54 -0.43 24.28
N VAL A 64 0.55 -1.06 23.84
CA VAL A 64 1.78 -1.22 24.63
C VAL A 64 2.76 -0.04 24.51
N GLY A 65 2.43 0.97 23.70
CA GLY A 65 3.27 2.14 23.51
C GLY A 65 4.43 1.97 22.53
N ASP A 66 4.45 0.89 21.74
CA ASP A 66 5.40 0.65 20.66
C ASP A 66 4.98 1.44 19.41
N LEU A 67 5.23 2.75 19.39
CA LEU A 67 4.67 3.67 18.38
C LEU A 67 5.55 3.89 17.16
N GLY A 68 6.59 3.08 16.96
CA GLY A 68 7.51 3.18 15.84
C GLY A 68 8.78 3.96 16.17
N ARG A 69 9.34 4.64 15.16
CA ARG A 69 10.60 5.36 15.24
C ARG A 69 10.71 6.33 16.43
N LYS A 70 9.63 7.05 16.73
CA LYS A 70 9.59 8.05 17.80
C LYS A 70 9.75 7.49 19.22
N THR A 71 9.42 6.20 19.41
CA THR A 71 9.60 5.50 20.70
C THR A 71 10.75 4.50 20.68
N GLY A 72 11.49 4.41 19.56
CA GLY A 72 12.58 3.46 19.38
C GLY A 72 12.12 2.03 19.06
N ARG A 73 10.80 1.79 19.05
CA ARG A 73 10.20 0.48 18.79
C ARG A 73 8.81 0.63 18.17
N GLY A 74 8.54 -0.22 17.18
CA GLY A 74 7.27 -0.36 16.50
C GLY A 74 7.16 -1.78 15.96
N PHE A 75 6.86 -1.92 14.67
CA PHE A 75 7.05 -3.18 13.97
C PHE A 75 8.54 -3.56 13.90
N TYR A 76 9.42 -2.57 13.79
CA TYR A 76 10.87 -2.71 13.88
C TYR A 76 11.41 -2.21 15.22
N GLU A 77 12.59 -2.68 15.60
CA GLU A 77 13.47 -1.93 16.51
C GLU A 77 14.14 -0.81 15.74
N TRP A 78 14.32 0.35 16.38
CA TRP A 78 14.95 1.52 15.78
C TRP A 78 16.24 1.85 16.54
N LYS A 79 17.36 1.89 15.83
CA LYS A 79 18.66 2.26 16.40
C LYS A 79 19.28 3.37 15.56
N HIS A 80 19.68 4.45 16.21
CA HIS A 80 20.26 5.62 15.54
C HIS A 80 19.38 6.19 14.39
N GLY A 81 18.07 6.05 14.51
CA GLY A 81 17.11 6.53 13.51
C GLY A 81 16.86 5.59 12.33
N GLU A 82 17.45 4.41 12.32
CA GLU A 82 17.30 3.37 11.29
C GLU A 82 16.57 2.14 11.82
N ALA A 83 15.73 1.53 10.99
CA ALA A 83 15.06 0.28 11.30
C ALA A 83 16.04 -0.90 11.27
N VAL A 84 16.03 -1.72 12.31
CA VAL A 84 16.83 -2.95 12.37
C VAL A 84 16.10 -4.04 11.59
N LYS A 85 16.55 -4.32 10.38
CA LYS A 85 15.94 -5.33 9.48
C LYS A 85 16.72 -6.65 9.51
N ASP A 86 15.96 -7.77 9.47
CA ASP A 86 16.51 -9.11 9.27
C ASP A 86 16.95 -9.26 7.81
N ARG A 87 18.27 -9.42 7.57
CA ARG A 87 18.85 -9.55 6.23
C ARG A 87 18.59 -10.91 5.58
N ASP A 88 18.23 -11.91 6.38
CA ASP A 88 17.92 -13.28 5.93
C ASP A 88 16.41 -13.50 5.72
N ALA A 89 15.63 -12.41 5.65
CA ALA A 89 14.22 -12.51 5.36
C ALA A 89 13.97 -13.10 3.96
N PRO A 90 12.94 -13.95 3.79
CA PRO A 90 12.61 -14.51 2.49
C PRO A 90 12.37 -13.43 1.43
N LYS A 91 12.75 -13.72 0.18
CA LYS A 91 12.49 -12.80 -0.94
C LYS A 91 11.00 -12.63 -1.15
N SER A 92 10.61 -11.42 -1.55
CA SER A 92 9.24 -11.10 -1.95
C SER A 92 8.86 -11.80 -3.27
N SER A 93 7.57 -12.07 -3.44
CA SER A 93 7.03 -12.58 -4.69
C SER A 93 6.33 -11.47 -5.48
N LYS A 94 6.14 -11.71 -6.81
CA LYS A 94 5.35 -10.82 -7.66
C LYS A 94 3.92 -10.64 -7.10
N GLU A 95 3.30 -11.70 -6.58
CA GLU A 95 1.97 -11.63 -5.98
C GLU A 95 1.93 -10.68 -4.78
N MET A 96 2.97 -10.69 -3.94
CA MET A 96 3.04 -9.76 -2.81
C MET A 96 3.13 -8.31 -3.30
N THR A 97 3.96 -8.05 -4.32
CA THR A 97 4.03 -6.72 -4.95
C THR A 97 2.68 -6.31 -5.52
N ASP A 98 2.00 -7.20 -6.24
CA ASP A 98 0.67 -6.94 -6.81
C ASP A 98 -0.36 -6.64 -5.70
N ARG A 99 -0.33 -7.36 -4.59
CA ARG A 99 -1.22 -7.10 -3.43
C ARG A 99 -0.99 -5.76 -2.75
N LEU A 100 0.19 -5.15 -2.89
CA LEU A 100 0.50 -3.83 -2.36
C LEU A 100 0.18 -2.72 -3.37
N ILE A 101 0.55 -2.92 -4.62
CA ILE A 101 0.55 -1.87 -5.64
C ILE A 101 -0.81 -1.76 -6.35
N LEU A 102 -1.43 -2.89 -6.75
CA LEU A 102 -2.64 -2.84 -7.56
C LEU A 102 -3.82 -2.16 -6.86
N PRO A 103 -4.06 -2.32 -5.54
CA PRO A 103 -5.11 -1.56 -4.85
C PRO A 103 -4.89 -0.04 -4.88
N MET A 104 -3.63 0.41 -4.90
CA MET A 104 -3.31 1.83 -5.03
C MET A 104 -3.67 2.35 -6.43
N LEU A 105 -3.36 1.57 -7.49
CA LEU A 105 -3.79 1.90 -8.86
C LEU A 105 -5.31 1.94 -8.96
N ASP A 106 -5.99 0.98 -8.34
CA ASP A 106 -7.44 0.89 -8.33
C ASP A 106 -8.11 2.12 -7.71
N VAL A 107 -7.57 2.62 -6.60
CA VAL A 107 -8.03 3.88 -5.98
C VAL A 107 -7.80 5.07 -6.92
N CYS A 108 -6.68 5.13 -7.63
CA CYS A 108 -6.40 6.18 -8.61
C CYS A 108 -7.44 6.17 -9.75
N VAL A 109 -7.78 4.99 -10.26
CA VAL A 109 -8.83 4.83 -11.28
C VAL A 109 -10.19 5.29 -10.77
N GLY A 110 -10.54 4.93 -9.53
CA GLY A 110 -11.76 5.41 -8.87
C GLY A 110 -11.81 6.93 -8.76
N CYS A 111 -10.69 7.57 -8.39
CA CYS A 111 -10.60 9.04 -8.31
C CYS A 111 -10.81 9.72 -9.67
N LEU A 112 -10.29 9.14 -10.75
CA LEU A 112 -10.54 9.63 -12.11
C LEU A 112 -12.01 9.47 -12.49
N ARG A 113 -12.60 8.29 -12.30
CA ARG A 113 -14.00 8.01 -12.60
C ARG A 113 -14.95 8.93 -11.84
N GLU A 114 -14.64 9.24 -10.59
CA GLU A 114 -15.44 10.12 -9.73
C GLU A 114 -15.20 11.61 -9.98
N GLY A 115 -14.27 11.95 -10.88
CA GLY A 115 -13.93 13.35 -11.21
C GLY A 115 -13.24 14.10 -10.05
N ILE A 116 -12.65 13.38 -9.09
CA ILE A 116 -11.85 13.97 -8.00
C ILE A 116 -10.56 14.56 -8.58
N VAL A 117 -10.03 13.93 -9.63
CA VAL A 117 -8.85 14.39 -10.38
C VAL A 117 -9.24 14.48 -11.86
N ALA A 118 -8.75 15.51 -12.53
CA ALA A 118 -9.19 15.86 -13.90
C ALA A 118 -8.68 14.87 -14.97
N ASP A 119 -7.45 14.38 -14.82
CA ASP A 119 -6.76 13.56 -15.81
C ASP A 119 -5.68 12.66 -15.20
N GLU A 120 -5.17 11.73 -16.00
CA GLU A 120 -4.16 10.73 -15.58
C GLU A 120 -2.81 11.37 -15.26
N ASP A 121 -2.39 12.39 -16.00
CA ASP A 121 -1.10 13.05 -15.78
C ASP A 121 -1.08 13.75 -14.41
N THR A 122 -2.21 14.33 -14.02
CA THR A 122 -2.38 14.92 -12.68
C THR A 122 -2.31 13.86 -11.58
N VAL A 123 -2.94 12.68 -11.78
CA VAL A 123 -2.80 11.55 -10.84
C VAL A 123 -1.36 11.10 -10.74
N ASP A 124 -0.70 10.89 -11.88
CA ASP A 124 0.68 10.41 -11.94
C ASP A 124 1.63 11.38 -11.23
N GLY A 125 1.53 12.67 -11.53
CA GLY A 125 2.32 13.70 -10.87
C GLY A 125 2.07 13.77 -9.38
N ALA A 126 0.80 13.79 -8.95
CA ALA A 126 0.44 13.84 -7.54
C ALA A 126 1.01 12.63 -6.78
N MET A 127 0.87 11.41 -7.32
CA MET A 127 1.35 10.20 -6.65
C MET A 127 2.87 10.12 -6.59
N VAL A 128 3.58 10.55 -7.65
CA VAL A 128 5.05 10.62 -7.63
C VAL A 128 5.53 11.60 -6.56
N PHE A 129 4.97 12.80 -6.51
CA PHE A 129 5.45 13.86 -5.60
C PHE A 129 4.96 13.68 -4.17
N ALA A 130 3.72 13.22 -3.95
CA ALA A 130 3.16 13.12 -2.61
C ALA A 130 3.49 11.81 -1.90
N THR A 131 3.61 10.70 -2.63
CA THR A 131 3.80 9.37 -2.03
C THR A 131 5.15 8.73 -2.33
N GLY A 132 5.94 9.33 -3.25
CA GLY A 132 7.16 8.73 -3.74
C GLY A 132 6.92 7.51 -4.63
N PHE A 133 5.76 7.42 -5.31
CA PHE A 133 5.55 6.37 -6.29
C PHE A 133 6.72 6.35 -7.28
N ALA A 134 7.22 5.16 -7.61
CA ALA A 134 8.45 4.95 -8.39
C ALA A 134 8.52 5.87 -9.64
N PRO A 135 9.32 6.96 -9.63
CA PRO A 135 9.29 7.97 -10.70
C PRO A 135 9.67 7.42 -12.07
N PHE A 136 10.57 6.42 -12.10
CA PHE A 136 11.00 5.76 -13.35
C PHE A 136 9.89 4.91 -14.01
N ARG A 137 8.77 4.70 -13.32
CA ARG A 137 7.57 4.05 -13.86
C ARG A 137 6.55 5.05 -14.41
N GLY A 138 6.81 6.35 -14.30
CA GLY A 138 5.99 7.43 -14.84
C GLY A 138 4.75 7.79 -14.01
N GLY A 139 4.46 7.03 -12.95
CA GLY A 139 3.26 7.18 -12.13
C GLY A 139 2.33 5.96 -12.21
N PRO A 140 1.26 5.92 -11.40
CA PRO A 140 0.35 4.78 -11.34
C PRO A 140 -0.40 4.52 -12.64
N MET A 141 -0.90 5.54 -13.32
CA MET A 141 -1.67 5.38 -14.55
C MET A 141 -0.77 5.01 -15.73
N HIS A 142 0.39 5.66 -15.86
CA HIS A 142 1.40 5.29 -16.83
C HIS A 142 1.85 3.82 -16.66
N TYR A 143 2.11 3.41 -15.42
CA TYR A 143 2.45 2.02 -15.11
C TYR A 143 1.30 1.04 -15.47
N ALA A 144 0.05 1.41 -15.16
CA ALA A 144 -1.12 0.59 -15.49
C ALA A 144 -1.25 0.38 -17.00
N ARG A 145 -1.06 1.43 -17.80
CA ARG A 145 -1.05 1.35 -19.27
C ARG A 145 0.10 0.50 -19.81
N ALA A 146 1.31 0.73 -19.30
CA ALA A 146 2.50 -0.04 -19.71
C ALA A 146 2.37 -1.54 -19.39
N ARG A 147 1.69 -1.89 -18.29
CA ARG A 147 1.39 -3.28 -17.93
C ARG A 147 0.22 -3.86 -18.71
N GLY A 148 -0.63 -3.01 -19.28
CA GLY A 148 -1.91 -3.31 -19.91
C GLY A 148 -3.07 -3.24 -18.91
N ALA A 149 -4.00 -2.31 -19.11
CA ALA A 149 -5.13 -2.07 -18.20
C ALA A 149 -5.94 -3.36 -17.94
N ASP A 150 -6.25 -4.13 -19.00
CA ASP A 150 -6.93 -5.42 -18.88
C ASP A 150 -6.15 -6.45 -18.05
N ASN A 151 -4.80 -6.47 -18.16
CA ASN A 151 -3.98 -7.36 -17.35
C ASN A 151 -3.98 -6.95 -15.86
N VAL A 152 -4.02 -5.66 -15.58
CA VAL A 152 -4.13 -5.15 -14.21
C VAL A 152 -5.50 -5.50 -13.62
N ARG A 153 -6.59 -5.27 -14.38
CA ARG A 153 -7.95 -5.63 -13.98
C ARG A 153 -8.08 -7.13 -13.70
N ALA A 154 -7.61 -7.97 -14.62
CA ALA A 154 -7.62 -9.43 -14.43
C ALA A 154 -6.81 -9.87 -13.20
N ALA A 155 -5.68 -9.22 -12.90
CA ALA A 155 -4.90 -9.51 -11.70
C ALA A 155 -5.64 -9.09 -10.42
N LEU A 156 -6.34 -7.94 -10.42
CA LEU A 156 -7.20 -7.51 -9.32
C LEU A 156 -8.35 -8.49 -9.09
N ASP A 157 -9.02 -8.96 -10.15
CA ASP A 157 -10.07 -9.99 -10.06
C ASP A 157 -9.55 -11.29 -9.41
N GLN A 158 -8.37 -11.75 -9.80
CA GLN A 158 -7.73 -12.93 -9.19
C GLN A 158 -7.42 -12.69 -7.70
N LEU A 159 -6.95 -11.50 -7.35
CA LEU A 159 -6.72 -11.13 -5.96
C LEU A 159 -8.02 -11.05 -5.17
N ALA A 160 -9.10 -10.53 -5.77
CA ALA A 160 -10.42 -10.49 -5.15
C ALA A 160 -10.96 -11.89 -4.84
N GLN A 161 -10.84 -12.83 -5.77
CA GLN A 161 -11.23 -14.22 -5.57
C GLN A 161 -10.45 -14.91 -4.43
N ARG A 162 -9.15 -14.58 -4.25
CA ARG A 162 -8.28 -15.23 -3.25
C ARG A 162 -8.29 -14.52 -1.90
N TYR A 163 -8.40 -13.20 -1.88
CA TYR A 163 -8.15 -12.37 -0.69
C TYR A 163 -9.32 -11.44 -0.33
N GLY A 164 -10.43 -11.53 -1.08
CA GLY A 164 -11.70 -10.86 -0.79
C GLY A 164 -11.92 -9.53 -1.51
N GLU A 165 -13.12 -8.99 -1.33
CA GLU A 165 -13.72 -7.86 -2.06
C GLU A 165 -12.89 -6.56 -2.05
N ARG A 166 -11.98 -6.39 -1.11
CA ARG A 166 -11.08 -5.22 -1.06
C ARG A 166 -10.16 -5.07 -2.29
N PHE A 167 -10.05 -6.12 -3.12
CA PHE A 167 -9.30 -6.14 -4.36
C PHE A 167 -10.19 -6.08 -5.60
N ARG A 168 -11.53 -5.96 -5.42
CA ARG A 168 -12.45 -5.87 -6.55
C ARG A 168 -12.09 -4.64 -7.40
N PRO A 169 -11.86 -4.80 -8.72
CA PRO A 169 -11.49 -3.68 -9.57
C PRO A 169 -12.62 -2.66 -9.67
N ASP A 170 -12.26 -1.39 -9.66
CA ASP A 170 -13.16 -0.27 -9.88
C ASP A 170 -13.73 -0.34 -11.32
N PRO A 171 -15.03 -0.01 -11.55
CA PRO A 171 -15.62 0.03 -12.89
C PRO A 171 -14.90 0.95 -13.87
N GLY A 172 -14.16 1.95 -13.38
CA GLY A 172 -13.38 2.87 -14.21
C GLY A 172 -12.31 2.19 -15.05
N TRP A 173 -11.89 0.97 -14.73
CA TRP A 173 -10.96 0.19 -15.56
C TRP A 173 -11.51 -0.08 -16.97
N GLU A 174 -12.83 -0.13 -17.16
CA GLU A 174 -13.46 -0.31 -18.48
C GLU A 174 -13.23 0.88 -19.41
N GLN A 175 -12.92 2.05 -18.87
CA GLN A 175 -12.66 3.28 -19.63
C GLN A 175 -11.19 3.44 -20.00
N LEU A 176 -10.31 2.66 -19.38
CA LEU A 176 -8.85 2.66 -19.58
C LEU A 176 -8.38 1.55 -20.51
N ALA A 177 -9.24 0.60 -20.83
CA ALA A 177 -8.97 -0.56 -21.69
C ALA A 177 -8.85 -0.20 -23.18
#